data_f1c5f05b081427ab6d0b5fd271f5e63e
#
_entry.id   f1c5f05b081427ab6d0b5fd271f5e63e
#
_cell.length_a   1.000
_cell.length_b   1.000
_cell.length_c   1.000
_cell.angle_alpha   90.00
_cell.angle_beta   90.00
_cell.angle_gamma   90.00
#
_symmetry.space_group_name_H-M   'P 1'
#
loop_
_entity.id
_entity.type
_entity.pdbx_description
1 polymer ?
#
loop_
_entity_poly.entity_id
_entity_poly.type
_entity_poly.pdbx_seq_one_letter_code
_entity_poly.pdbx_strand_id
1 'polypeptide(L)'
;MNIIYFCIDISVLLKNLKMFDKNQFNLKGKLLIAMPDIGDERFKESVIIICDHNMYGSMGIVINSHDSSISFKGILDELQIQQSTNKIINIQSGGPVESSRGFILHSNDYKIESTNFITEDIFLTASIEIIKDIACDKGPQNIKFTLGYAGWNAGQLEKEIQQNLWLHTSARDSLVFSSNVDNIWSNSVKTLGIDISHLNHIPGHA
;
A
#
# COMPACT_ATOMS: atom_id res chain seq x y z
N MET A 1 34.28 30.82 -41.85
CA MET A 1 33.19 30.85 -40.87
C MET A 1 33.12 29.44 -40.27
N ASN A 2 33.91 29.24 -39.16
CA ASN A 2 34.12 27.94 -38.53
C ASN A 2 33.01 27.71 -37.49
N ILE A 3 32.13 26.72 -37.76
CA ILE A 3 31.16 26.23 -36.77
C ILE A 3 31.88 25.22 -35.90
N ILE A 4 32.21 25.62 -34.66
CA ILE A 4 32.72 24.73 -33.63
C ILE A 4 31.54 23.97 -33.04
N TYR A 5 31.40 22.69 -33.40
CA TYR A 5 30.50 21.76 -32.73
C TYR A 5 31.12 21.44 -31.36
N PHE A 6 30.52 21.97 -30.30
CA PHE A 6 30.76 21.49 -28.96
C PHE A 6 30.08 20.11 -28.82
N CYS A 7 30.86 19.07 -28.93
CA CYS A 7 30.44 17.71 -28.57
C CYS A 7 30.38 17.63 -27.05
N ILE A 8 29.22 17.97 -26.47
CA ILE A 8 28.98 17.71 -25.04
C ILE A 8 28.90 16.21 -24.88
N ASP A 9 29.84 15.64 -24.13
CA ASP A 9 29.90 14.22 -23.85
C ASP A 9 28.66 13.83 -23.02
N ILE A 10 27.68 13.23 -23.70
CA ILE A 10 26.44 12.75 -23.13
C ILE A 10 26.70 11.79 -21.96
N SER A 11 27.88 11.12 -21.94
CA SER A 11 28.25 10.20 -20.86
C SER A 11 28.50 10.92 -19.53
N VAL A 12 28.99 12.19 -19.59
CA VAL A 12 29.19 13.05 -18.41
C VAL A 12 27.84 13.60 -17.92
N LEU A 13 26.94 13.96 -18.85
CA LEU A 13 25.59 14.39 -18.50
C LEU A 13 24.79 13.26 -17.84
N LEU A 14 24.89 12.04 -18.35
CA LEU A 14 24.28 10.85 -17.79
C LEU A 14 24.90 10.43 -16.45
N LYS A 15 26.20 10.67 -16.23
CA LYS A 15 26.84 10.47 -14.91
C LYS A 15 26.34 11.49 -13.88
N ASN A 16 26.17 12.74 -14.26
CA ASN A 16 25.64 13.77 -13.37
C ASN A 16 24.14 13.59 -13.07
N LEU A 17 23.37 13.05 -14.03
CA LEU A 17 21.98 12.63 -13.80
C LEU A 17 21.87 11.38 -12.91
N LYS A 18 22.90 10.53 -12.84
CA LYS A 18 22.97 9.39 -11.90
C LYS A 18 23.27 9.82 -10.46
N MET A 19 23.67 11.04 -10.21
CA MET A 19 23.89 11.59 -8.85
C MET A 19 22.66 12.27 -8.23
N PHE A 20 21.54 12.34 -8.93
CA PHE A 20 20.26 12.54 -8.26
C PHE A 20 19.89 11.20 -7.62
N ASP A 21 20.12 11.14 -6.33
CA ASP A 21 19.91 9.99 -5.46
C ASP A 21 18.49 9.42 -5.67
N LYS A 22 18.38 8.32 -6.44
CA LYS A 22 17.12 7.61 -6.70
C LYS A 22 16.48 7.05 -5.43
N ASN A 23 17.16 7.14 -4.29
CA ASN A 23 16.70 6.62 -3.00
C ASN A 23 15.93 7.64 -2.16
N GLN A 24 15.86 8.91 -2.55
CA GLN A 24 15.29 9.95 -1.68
C GLN A 24 13.76 9.99 -1.67
N PHE A 25 13.07 9.27 -2.58
CA PHE A 25 11.60 9.22 -2.65
C PHE A 25 11.05 7.84 -2.98
N ASN A 26 11.62 6.77 -2.43
CA ASN A 26 10.97 5.47 -2.56
C ASN A 26 9.95 5.30 -1.43
N LEU A 27 8.67 5.36 -1.79
CA LEU A 27 7.55 5.21 -0.85
C LEU A 27 7.14 3.76 -0.64
N LYS A 28 7.72 2.79 -1.35
CA LYS A 28 7.44 1.37 -1.11
C LYS A 28 7.74 1.00 0.35
N GLY A 29 6.82 0.29 0.98
CA GLY A 29 6.90 -0.05 2.40
C GLY A 29 6.58 1.11 3.36
N LYS A 30 6.05 2.24 2.85
CA LYS A 30 5.51 3.31 3.68
C LYS A 30 4.00 3.13 3.84
N LEU A 31 3.49 3.60 4.98
CA LEU A 31 2.07 3.86 5.17
C LEU A 31 1.79 5.29 4.75
N LEU A 32 0.78 5.49 3.93
CA LEU A 32 0.13 6.78 3.72
C LEU A 32 -1.02 6.90 4.70
N ILE A 33 -1.16 8.05 5.32
CA ILE A 33 -2.21 8.36 6.29
C ILE A 33 -2.98 9.54 5.73
N ALA A 34 -4.26 9.33 5.41
CA ALA A 34 -5.12 10.37 4.85
C ALA A 34 -5.28 11.54 5.82
N MET A 35 -5.06 12.76 5.31
CA MET A 35 -5.38 13.98 6.06
C MET A 35 -6.89 14.23 6.05
N PRO A 36 -7.46 14.92 7.06
CA PRO A 36 -8.90 15.22 7.10
C PRO A 36 -9.42 15.90 5.83
N ASP A 37 -8.59 16.74 5.20
CA ASP A 37 -8.93 17.52 3.99
C ASP A 37 -8.61 16.79 2.68
N ILE A 38 -8.55 15.45 2.67
CA ILE A 38 -8.14 14.66 1.49
C ILE A 38 -9.03 14.88 0.26
N GLY A 39 -10.21 15.45 0.41
CA GLY A 39 -11.11 15.80 -0.69
C GLY A 39 -11.79 14.60 -1.40
N ASP A 40 -11.22 13.41 -1.35
CA ASP A 40 -11.83 12.18 -1.87
C ASP A 40 -12.40 11.36 -0.70
N GLU A 41 -13.71 11.39 -0.54
CA GLU A 41 -14.43 10.70 0.56
C GLU A 41 -14.14 9.18 0.63
N ARG A 42 -13.70 8.56 -0.48
CA ARG A 42 -13.34 7.14 -0.50
C ARG A 42 -12.11 6.84 0.35
N PHE A 43 -11.26 7.85 0.56
CA PHE A 43 -10.02 7.73 1.32
C PHE A 43 -10.04 8.47 2.66
N LYS A 44 -11.19 8.96 3.08
CA LYS A 44 -11.33 9.62 4.38
C LYS A 44 -10.87 8.68 5.50
N GLU A 45 -9.95 9.17 6.36
CA GLU A 45 -9.34 8.39 7.43
C GLU A 45 -8.71 7.06 7.00
N SER A 46 -8.36 6.93 5.70
CA SER A 46 -7.70 5.72 5.20
C SER A 46 -6.23 5.69 5.60
N VAL A 47 -5.74 4.47 5.82
CA VAL A 47 -4.32 4.14 5.88
C VAL A 47 -4.01 3.15 4.77
N ILE A 48 -3.00 3.48 3.95
CA ILE A 48 -2.64 2.72 2.76
C ILE A 48 -1.19 2.30 2.85
N ILE A 49 -0.90 1.02 2.71
CA ILE A 49 0.48 0.55 2.55
C ILE A 49 0.88 0.63 1.08
N ILE A 50 1.98 1.31 0.78
CA ILE A 50 2.53 1.36 -0.58
C ILE A 50 3.28 0.07 -0.89
N CYS A 51 2.73 -0.69 -1.84
CA CYS A 51 3.26 -1.98 -2.27
C CYS A 51 4.24 -1.86 -3.44
N ASP A 52 4.04 -0.88 -4.31
CA ASP A 52 4.97 -0.52 -5.39
C ASP A 52 5.01 0.98 -5.60
N HIS A 53 6.20 1.48 -5.93
CA HIS A 53 6.42 2.90 -6.23
C HIS A 53 7.61 3.04 -7.16
N ASN A 54 7.35 3.56 -8.34
CA ASN A 54 8.35 3.71 -9.39
C ASN A 54 8.01 4.89 -10.33
N MET A 55 8.82 5.10 -11.38
CA MET A 55 8.63 6.19 -12.33
C MET A 55 7.33 6.13 -13.14
N TYR A 56 6.60 5.02 -13.13
CA TYR A 56 5.33 4.84 -13.84
C TYR A 56 4.13 5.10 -12.94
N GLY A 57 4.32 5.15 -11.62
CA GLY A 57 3.27 5.41 -10.65
C GLY A 57 3.43 4.63 -9.35
N SER A 58 2.35 4.56 -8.60
CA SER A 58 2.33 3.87 -7.30
C SER A 58 1.10 2.99 -7.18
N MET A 59 1.25 1.90 -6.42
CA MET A 59 0.18 1.00 -6.03
C MET A 59 0.20 0.83 -4.52
N GLY A 60 -0.97 0.92 -3.89
CA GLY A 60 -1.12 0.71 -2.46
C GLY A 60 -2.38 -0.06 -2.10
N ILE A 61 -2.40 -0.62 -0.90
CA ILE A 61 -3.54 -1.36 -0.35
C ILE A 61 -4.06 -0.63 0.88
N VAL A 62 -5.35 -0.31 0.89
CA VAL A 62 -6.04 0.20 2.09
C VAL A 62 -6.07 -0.90 3.14
N ILE A 63 -5.61 -0.60 4.37
CA ILE A 63 -5.47 -1.61 5.43
C ILE A 63 -6.48 -1.48 6.56
N ASN A 64 -7.32 -0.45 6.54
CA ASN A 64 -8.29 -0.15 7.60
C ASN A 64 -9.73 0.03 7.09
N SER A 65 -10.06 -0.52 5.92
CA SER A 65 -11.45 -0.57 5.49
C SER A 65 -12.23 -1.63 6.28
N HIS A 66 -13.54 -1.44 6.36
CA HIS A 66 -14.42 -2.45 6.95
C HIS A 66 -14.54 -3.68 6.06
N ASP A 67 -15.04 -4.76 6.65
CA ASP A 67 -15.23 -6.02 5.96
C ASP A 67 -16.16 -5.88 4.74
N SER A 68 -15.81 -6.54 3.67
CA SER A 68 -16.66 -6.63 2.48
C SER A 68 -17.83 -7.58 2.73
N SER A 69 -18.87 -7.48 1.90
CA SER A 69 -19.97 -8.45 1.90
C SER A 69 -19.56 -9.84 1.37
N ILE A 70 -18.37 -9.96 0.81
CA ILE A 70 -17.82 -11.19 0.23
C ILE A 70 -17.13 -11.98 1.35
N SER A 71 -17.54 -13.22 1.55
CA SER A 71 -16.91 -14.12 2.52
C SER A 71 -15.77 -14.91 1.89
N PHE A 72 -14.78 -15.30 2.70
CA PHE A 72 -13.70 -16.19 2.25
C PHE A 72 -14.25 -17.51 1.72
N LYS A 73 -15.29 -18.08 2.39
CA LYS A 73 -15.97 -19.27 1.93
C LYS A 73 -16.59 -19.08 0.53
N GLY A 74 -17.23 -17.94 0.26
CA GLY A 74 -17.79 -17.64 -1.06
C GLY A 74 -16.72 -17.65 -2.16
N ILE A 75 -15.53 -17.12 -1.88
CA ILE A 75 -14.40 -17.18 -2.82
C ILE A 75 -13.93 -18.62 -3.04
N LEU A 76 -13.83 -19.42 -1.97
CA LEU A 76 -13.42 -20.82 -2.10
C LEU A 76 -14.42 -21.65 -2.91
N ASP A 77 -15.72 -21.41 -2.71
CA ASP A 77 -16.79 -22.07 -3.45
C ASP A 77 -16.72 -21.72 -4.96
N GLU A 78 -16.50 -20.44 -5.29
CA GLU A 78 -16.34 -19.98 -6.68
C GLU A 78 -15.09 -20.57 -7.34
N LEU A 79 -13.99 -20.69 -6.60
CA LEU A 79 -12.74 -21.28 -7.06
C LEU A 79 -12.73 -22.80 -7.00
N GLN A 80 -13.79 -23.44 -6.50
CA GLN A 80 -13.89 -24.89 -6.29
C GLN A 80 -12.78 -25.46 -5.40
N ILE A 81 -12.39 -24.70 -4.37
CA ILE A 81 -11.37 -25.07 -3.39
C ILE A 81 -12.05 -25.59 -2.12
N GLN A 82 -11.67 -26.80 -1.69
CA GLN A 82 -12.16 -27.36 -0.43
C GLN A 82 -11.46 -26.70 0.76
N GLN A 83 -12.23 -26.25 1.73
CA GLN A 83 -11.71 -25.69 2.98
C GLN A 83 -11.53 -26.80 4.01
N SER A 84 -10.32 -26.93 4.54
CA SER A 84 -9.99 -27.86 5.64
C SER A 84 -9.64 -27.15 6.95
N THR A 85 -9.64 -25.79 6.95
CA THR A 85 -9.40 -24.97 8.14
C THR A 85 -10.68 -24.32 8.66
N ASN A 86 -10.74 -24.10 9.97
CA ASN A 86 -11.81 -23.31 10.60
C ASN A 86 -11.43 -21.83 10.77
N LYS A 87 -10.31 -21.37 10.21
CA LYS A 87 -9.91 -19.95 10.28
C LYS A 87 -10.97 -19.06 9.64
N ILE A 88 -11.38 -18.05 10.38
CA ILE A 88 -12.22 -16.98 9.87
C ILE A 88 -11.29 -15.94 9.25
N ILE A 89 -11.47 -15.68 7.95
CA ILE A 89 -10.71 -14.67 7.22
C ILE A 89 -11.68 -13.63 6.72
N ASN A 90 -11.51 -12.42 7.25
CA ASN A 90 -12.25 -11.26 6.81
C ASN A 90 -11.65 -10.72 5.54
N ILE A 91 -12.51 -10.37 4.58
CA ILE A 91 -12.10 -9.77 3.32
C ILE A 91 -12.48 -8.30 3.35
N GLN A 92 -11.53 -7.43 3.08
CA GLN A 92 -11.69 -5.99 3.14
C GLN A 92 -11.57 -5.37 1.75
N SER A 93 -12.01 -4.12 1.60
CA SER A 93 -11.71 -3.36 0.38
C SER A 93 -10.28 -2.83 0.44
N GLY A 94 -9.44 -3.17 -0.54
CA GLY A 94 -8.08 -2.67 -0.67
C GLY A 94 -7.97 -1.37 -1.46
N GLY A 95 -9.07 -0.95 -2.11
CA GLY A 95 -9.13 0.26 -2.92
C GLY A 95 -10.07 0.14 -4.11
N PRO A 96 -10.27 1.24 -4.85
CA PRO A 96 -11.29 1.33 -5.91
C PRO A 96 -10.89 0.69 -7.25
N VAL A 97 -9.61 0.36 -7.46
CA VAL A 97 -9.11 -0.17 -8.73
C VAL A 97 -9.17 -1.70 -8.70
N GLU A 98 -9.63 -2.33 -9.78
CA GLU A 98 -9.77 -3.79 -9.91
C GLU A 98 -10.44 -4.44 -8.68
N SER A 99 -11.61 -3.95 -8.27
CA SER A 99 -12.32 -4.31 -7.03
C SER A 99 -12.70 -5.78 -6.89
N SER A 100 -12.56 -6.60 -7.94
CA SER A 100 -12.75 -8.05 -7.91
C SER A 100 -11.44 -8.84 -7.77
N ARG A 101 -10.27 -8.17 -7.85
CA ARG A 101 -8.96 -8.82 -7.76
C ARG A 101 -8.50 -8.94 -6.31
N GLY A 102 -8.12 -10.15 -5.91
CA GLY A 102 -7.64 -10.45 -4.56
C GLY A 102 -6.17 -10.11 -4.37
N PHE A 103 -5.86 -9.48 -3.24
CA PHE A 103 -4.51 -9.19 -2.76
C PHE A 103 -4.39 -9.64 -1.31
N ILE A 104 -3.34 -10.36 -0.98
CA ILE A 104 -3.10 -10.87 0.36
C ILE A 104 -1.79 -10.30 0.87
N LEU A 105 -1.89 -9.32 1.80
CA LEU A 105 -0.76 -8.92 2.62
C LEU A 105 -0.55 -9.98 3.69
N HIS A 106 0.70 -10.37 3.94
CA HIS A 106 0.98 -11.43 4.89
C HIS A 106 2.37 -11.31 5.52
N SER A 107 2.58 -12.02 6.62
CA SER A 107 3.86 -12.10 7.32
C SER A 107 4.91 -12.88 6.51
N ASN A 108 6.17 -12.69 6.85
CA ASN A 108 7.34 -13.20 6.13
C ASN A 108 7.61 -14.70 6.32
N ASP A 109 6.80 -15.40 7.14
CA ASP A 109 6.86 -16.83 7.39
C ASP A 109 6.33 -17.70 6.22
N TYR A 110 5.82 -17.07 5.18
CA TYR A 110 5.32 -17.73 3.97
C TYR A 110 5.87 -17.04 2.73
N LYS A 111 6.25 -17.84 1.73
CA LYS A 111 6.75 -17.34 0.45
C LYS A 111 6.56 -18.36 -0.66
N ILE A 112 6.05 -17.90 -1.80
CA ILE A 112 5.98 -18.63 -3.07
C ILE A 112 6.59 -17.77 -4.18
N GLU A 113 6.72 -18.31 -5.39
CA GLU A 113 7.36 -17.60 -6.51
C GLU A 113 6.70 -16.26 -6.84
N SER A 114 5.36 -16.17 -6.74
CA SER A 114 4.58 -14.95 -7.00
C SER A 114 4.55 -13.95 -5.82
N THR A 115 5.30 -14.20 -4.74
CA THR A 115 5.34 -13.31 -3.57
C THR A 115 6.22 -12.09 -3.82
N ASN A 116 5.66 -10.91 -3.62
CA ASN A 116 6.34 -9.63 -3.69
C ASN A 116 6.74 -9.13 -2.29
N PHE A 117 8.00 -8.75 -2.14
CA PHE A 117 8.51 -8.14 -0.91
C PHE A 117 8.07 -6.70 -0.82
N ILE A 118 7.48 -6.32 0.31
CA ILE A 118 7.14 -4.92 0.62
C ILE A 118 8.13 -4.37 1.65
N THR A 119 8.27 -5.03 2.80
CA THR A 119 9.28 -4.78 3.83
C THR A 119 9.90 -6.11 4.27
N GLU A 120 10.80 -6.10 5.26
CA GLU A 120 11.36 -7.33 5.83
C GLU A 120 10.27 -8.26 6.42
N ASP A 121 9.18 -7.69 6.97
CA ASP A 121 8.14 -8.45 7.68
C ASP A 121 6.80 -8.51 6.95
N ILE A 122 6.63 -7.73 5.86
CA ILE A 122 5.36 -7.61 5.15
C ILE A 122 5.55 -7.95 3.69
N PHE A 123 4.83 -8.96 3.23
CA PHE A 123 4.85 -9.44 1.86
C PHE A 123 3.46 -9.32 1.23
N LEU A 124 3.39 -9.35 -0.09
CA LEU A 124 2.16 -9.31 -0.87
C LEU A 124 2.14 -10.46 -1.87
N THR A 125 1.06 -11.23 -1.86
CA THR A 125 0.81 -12.27 -2.86
C THR A 125 -0.59 -12.10 -3.45
N ALA A 126 -0.70 -12.21 -4.78
CA ALA A 126 -1.96 -12.08 -5.52
C ALA A 126 -2.15 -13.27 -6.46
N SER A 127 -2.14 -14.48 -5.90
CA SER A 127 -2.28 -15.72 -6.66
C SER A 127 -3.26 -16.69 -5.98
N ILE A 128 -3.76 -17.65 -6.76
CA ILE A 128 -4.68 -18.68 -6.25
C ILE A 128 -3.96 -19.66 -5.31
N GLU A 129 -2.66 -19.84 -5.46
CA GLU A 129 -1.86 -20.78 -4.67
C GLU A 129 -1.90 -20.42 -3.17
N ILE A 130 -1.73 -19.15 -2.82
CA ILE A 130 -1.81 -18.74 -1.41
C ILE A 130 -3.21 -18.95 -0.84
N ILE A 131 -4.28 -18.77 -1.64
CA ILE A 131 -5.66 -19.03 -1.21
C ILE A 131 -5.84 -20.51 -0.88
N LYS A 132 -5.31 -21.43 -1.72
CA LYS A 132 -5.33 -22.86 -1.48
C LYS A 132 -4.57 -23.24 -0.21
N ASP A 133 -3.40 -22.66 -0.01
CA ASP A 133 -2.58 -22.94 1.17
C ASP A 133 -3.25 -22.42 2.45
N ILE A 134 -3.87 -21.25 2.40
CA ILE A 134 -4.68 -20.73 3.51
C ILE A 134 -5.87 -21.67 3.81
N ALA A 135 -6.58 -22.13 2.78
CA ALA A 135 -7.70 -23.05 2.95
C ALA A 135 -7.29 -24.39 3.58
N CYS A 136 -6.03 -24.80 3.42
CA CYS A 136 -5.45 -26.02 3.97
C CYS A 136 -4.63 -25.82 5.26
N ASP A 137 -4.71 -24.63 5.89
CA ASP A 137 -3.95 -24.25 7.09
C ASP A 137 -2.41 -24.30 6.91
N LYS A 138 -1.96 -24.11 5.67
CA LYS A 138 -0.54 -24.05 5.28
C LYS A 138 -0.09 -22.63 4.91
N GLY A 139 -1.00 -21.66 4.99
CA GLY A 139 -0.71 -20.27 4.69
C GLY A 139 0.05 -19.56 5.82
N PRO A 140 0.33 -18.25 5.64
CA PRO A 140 1.03 -17.43 6.63
C PRO A 140 0.26 -17.28 7.94
N GLN A 141 0.98 -16.88 8.99
CA GLN A 141 0.39 -16.67 10.33
C GLN A 141 -0.50 -15.42 10.35
N ASN A 142 0.04 -14.30 9.83
CA ASN A 142 -0.71 -13.06 9.75
C ASN A 142 -1.14 -12.80 8.31
N ILE A 143 -2.43 -12.50 8.15
CA ILE A 143 -3.06 -12.32 6.84
C ILE A 143 -3.98 -11.10 6.91
N LYS A 144 -3.93 -10.29 5.86
CA LYS A 144 -4.94 -9.30 5.53
C LYS A 144 -5.35 -9.51 4.08
N PHE A 145 -6.55 -10.04 3.87
CA PHE A 145 -7.09 -10.29 2.53
C PHE A 145 -7.92 -9.09 2.10
N THR A 146 -7.57 -8.52 0.96
CA THR A 146 -8.27 -7.36 0.39
C THR A 146 -8.66 -7.60 -1.06
N LEU A 147 -9.72 -6.90 -1.50
CA LEU A 147 -10.13 -6.83 -2.89
C LEU A 147 -9.89 -5.44 -3.43
N GLY A 148 -9.25 -5.36 -4.59
CA GLY A 148 -8.87 -4.10 -5.22
C GLY A 148 -7.65 -3.44 -4.58
N TYR A 149 -7.27 -2.29 -5.16
CA TYR A 149 -6.12 -1.50 -4.71
C TYR A 149 -6.34 -0.01 -4.98
N ALA A 150 -5.49 0.85 -4.40
CA ALA A 150 -5.37 2.26 -4.72
C ALA A 150 -4.21 2.46 -5.69
N GLY A 151 -4.42 3.24 -6.75
CA GLY A 151 -3.43 3.50 -7.78
C GLY A 151 -3.22 4.98 -8.02
N TRP A 152 -1.97 5.37 -8.27
CA TRP A 152 -1.56 6.72 -8.65
C TRP A 152 -0.76 6.68 -9.94
N ASN A 153 -1.03 7.62 -10.84
CA ASN A 153 -0.22 7.83 -12.02
C ASN A 153 1.18 8.38 -11.65
N ALA A 154 2.10 8.35 -12.62
CA ALA A 154 3.44 8.89 -12.44
C ALA A 154 3.42 10.34 -11.90
N GLY A 155 4.08 10.57 -10.75
CA GLY A 155 4.18 11.88 -10.10
C GLY A 155 2.90 12.36 -9.40
N GLN A 156 1.80 11.59 -9.43
CA GLN A 156 0.55 11.99 -8.80
C GLN A 156 0.68 11.93 -7.27
N LEU A 157 1.17 10.82 -6.72
CA LEU A 157 1.30 10.65 -5.28
C LEU A 157 2.23 11.70 -4.65
N GLU A 158 3.34 12.00 -5.32
CA GLU A 158 4.28 13.02 -4.86
C GLU A 158 3.64 14.42 -4.78
N LYS A 159 2.79 14.76 -5.77
CA LYS A 159 2.01 16.00 -5.75
C LYS A 159 1.00 16.03 -4.61
N GLU A 160 0.30 14.94 -4.38
CA GLU A 160 -0.67 14.83 -3.29
C GLU A 160 0.01 14.95 -1.92
N ILE A 161 1.21 14.39 -1.75
CA ILE A 161 2.02 14.55 -0.53
C ILE A 161 2.47 16.01 -0.37
N GLN A 162 2.94 16.67 -1.45
CA GLN A 162 3.31 18.09 -1.43
C GLN A 162 2.12 19.01 -1.09
N GLN A 163 0.92 18.60 -1.43
CA GLN A 163 -0.33 19.29 -1.09
C GLN A 163 -0.82 18.95 0.32
N ASN A 164 -0.06 18.20 1.10
CA ASN A 164 -0.41 17.73 2.45
C ASN A 164 -1.71 16.88 2.51
N LEU A 165 -2.07 16.19 1.44
CA LEU A 165 -3.22 15.28 1.44
C LEU A 165 -2.89 13.95 2.16
N TRP A 166 -1.61 13.59 2.19
CA TRP A 166 -1.10 12.38 2.84
C TRP A 166 0.08 12.70 3.75
N LEU A 167 0.03 12.19 4.98
CA LEU A 167 1.22 11.96 5.79
C LEU A 167 1.80 10.58 5.46
N HIS A 168 3.07 10.36 5.74
CA HIS A 168 3.68 9.05 5.55
C HIS A 168 4.61 8.65 6.68
N THR A 169 4.65 7.35 6.98
CA THR A 169 5.56 6.74 7.96
C THR A 169 6.02 5.37 7.47
N SER A 170 6.98 4.76 8.10
CA SER A 170 7.36 3.37 7.79
C SER A 170 6.25 2.40 8.22
N ALA A 171 5.95 1.41 7.39
CA ALA A 171 5.00 0.38 7.76
C ALA A 171 5.55 -0.46 8.91
N ARG A 172 4.64 -0.80 9.85
CA ARG A 172 4.90 -1.73 10.95
C ARG A 172 3.87 -2.86 10.86
N ASP A 173 4.31 -4.08 11.01
CA ASP A 173 3.48 -5.29 11.00
C ASP A 173 2.30 -5.18 11.98
N SER A 174 2.55 -4.66 13.18
CA SER A 174 1.53 -4.46 14.25
C SER A 174 0.39 -3.52 13.82
N LEU A 175 0.63 -2.56 12.92
CA LEU A 175 -0.40 -1.71 12.36
C LEU A 175 -1.09 -2.40 11.16
N VAL A 176 -0.30 -3.00 10.27
CA VAL A 176 -0.82 -3.61 9.03
C VAL A 176 -1.72 -4.80 9.34
N PHE A 177 -1.32 -5.66 10.29
CA PHE A 177 -2.10 -6.85 10.67
C PHE A 177 -3.03 -6.63 11.86
N SER A 178 -3.23 -5.38 12.30
CA SER A 178 -4.18 -5.09 13.37
C SER A 178 -5.59 -5.57 13.00
N SER A 179 -6.25 -6.25 13.93
CA SER A 179 -7.65 -6.65 13.81
C SER A 179 -8.62 -5.50 14.12
N ASN A 180 -8.16 -4.48 14.85
CA ASN A 180 -8.97 -3.31 15.17
C ASN A 180 -8.76 -2.23 14.10
N VAL A 181 -9.55 -2.32 13.03
CA VAL A 181 -9.45 -1.43 11.85
C VAL A 181 -9.79 0.01 12.18
N ASP A 182 -10.69 0.27 13.12
CA ASP A 182 -11.15 1.62 13.50
C ASP A 182 -10.03 2.47 14.10
N ASN A 183 -9.07 1.83 14.78
CA ASN A 183 -7.98 2.50 15.45
C ASN A 183 -6.71 2.63 14.60
N ILE A 184 -6.64 2.01 13.42
CA ILE A 184 -5.41 2.02 12.61
C ILE A 184 -5.04 3.46 12.22
N TRP A 185 -6.00 4.26 11.75
CA TRP A 185 -5.75 5.65 11.36
C TRP A 185 -5.22 6.48 12.55
N SER A 186 -5.95 6.49 13.65
CA SER A 186 -5.57 7.27 14.84
C SER A 186 -4.22 6.81 15.43
N ASN A 187 -3.96 5.49 15.45
CA ASN A 187 -2.68 4.94 15.90
C ASN A 187 -1.54 5.32 14.94
N SER A 188 -1.80 5.33 13.63
CA SER A 188 -0.81 5.74 12.63
C SER A 188 -0.43 7.22 12.79
N VAL A 189 -1.39 8.11 13.02
CA VAL A 189 -1.14 9.54 13.32
C VAL A 189 -0.29 9.68 14.59
N LYS A 190 -0.63 8.96 15.66
CA LYS A 190 0.14 8.98 16.92
C LYS A 190 1.60 8.57 16.75
N THR A 191 1.92 7.64 15.82
CA THR A 191 3.31 7.25 15.57
C THR A 191 4.16 8.40 15.02
N LEU A 192 3.53 9.43 14.45
CA LEU A 192 4.20 10.65 13.98
C LEU A 192 4.36 11.72 15.06
N GLY A 193 3.88 11.45 16.28
CA GLY A 193 3.89 12.44 17.38
C GLY A 193 2.89 13.58 17.19
N ILE A 194 1.91 13.41 16.31
CA ILE A 194 0.90 14.42 16.00
C ILE A 194 -0.35 14.18 16.87
N ASP A 195 -0.83 15.25 17.50
CA ASP A 195 -2.12 15.22 18.19
C ASP A 195 -3.25 15.42 17.16
N ILE A 196 -4.18 14.46 17.13
CA ILE A 196 -5.32 14.46 16.19
C ILE A 196 -6.18 15.71 16.36
N SER A 197 -6.29 16.26 17.59
CA SER A 197 -7.04 17.49 17.85
C SER A 197 -6.51 18.68 17.06
N HIS A 198 -5.23 18.71 16.76
CA HIS A 198 -4.60 19.74 15.96
C HIS A 198 -4.80 19.58 14.44
N LEU A 199 -5.13 18.39 13.95
CA LEU A 199 -5.37 18.15 12.52
C LEU A 199 -6.71 18.76 12.07
N ASN A 200 -7.67 18.92 12.98
CA ASN A 200 -9.02 19.45 12.68
C ASN A 200 -9.09 20.99 12.68
N HIS A 201 -7.98 21.71 12.86
CA HIS A 201 -7.96 23.15 13.08
C HIS A 201 -6.95 23.93 12.22
N ILE A 202 -6.72 23.53 10.97
CA ILE A 202 -5.97 24.39 10.04
C ILE A 202 -6.95 24.95 8.99
N PRO A 203 -7.63 26.09 9.24
CA PRO A 203 -8.16 26.89 8.16
C PRO A 203 -6.95 27.54 7.49
N GLY A 204 -6.55 27.00 6.34
CA GLY A 204 -5.57 27.65 5.49
C GLY A 204 -6.14 28.95 4.95
N HIS A 205 -5.77 30.06 5.56
CA HIS A 205 -5.92 31.38 4.98
C HIS A 205 -4.63 32.16 5.18
N ALA A 206 -3.90 32.32 4.10
CA ALA A 206 -3.08 33.49 3.83
C ALA A 206 -3.07 33.72 2.32
#